data_e7f9dd49ffc672ffe62594d9f68d75c0
#
_entry.id   e7f9dd49ffc672ffe62594d9f68d75c0
#
_cell.length_a   1.000
_cell.length_b   1.000
_cell.length_c   1.000
_cell.angle_alpha   90.00
_cell.angle_beta   90.00
_cell.angle_gamma   90.00
#
_symmetry.space_group_name_H-M   'P 1'
#
loop_
_entity.id
_entity.type
_entity.pdbx_description
1 polymer ?
#
loop_
_entity_poly.entity_id
_entity_poly.type
_entity_poly.pdbx_seq_one_letter_code
_entity_poly.pdbx_strand_id
1 'polypeptide(L)'
;MPFYQRGEAKIYYEVTGPDDGFPLLLLAPGGMQSTISFWDRAAWNPTETYVNDFKLIAMDQRNSGQSTGPLETDDPWAMFAADQLGLLDHLGVNRFLCMGCCIGCSYIFELNKQAPGRMVAGALEQPIGIDPDGSNLELFRERIWRGWGDGLIEGRPDITKDKLEAFGQKMWGGDFVLNADEAFVKGLTMPAIVMPGGDPAHPRAIGIRVAELMPNATLLDEWKQPENVPGAIDTVRNFLKSHVPA
;
A
#
# COMPACT_ATOMS: atom_id res chain seq x y z
N MET A 1 19.12 5.13 13.27
CA MET A 1 17.83 4.92 12.59
C MET A 1 18.15 4.25 11.27
N PRO A 2 17.49 3.16 10.93
CA PRO A 2 17.83 2.43 9.72
C PRO A 2 17.28 3.16 8.49
N PHE A 3 18.17 3.31 7.51
CA PHE A 3 17.83 3.79 6.18
C PHE A 3 18.34 2.78 5.15
N TYR A 4 17.51 2.47 4.19
CA TYR A 4 17.88 1.73 3.00
C TYR A 4 18.22 2.73 1.87
N GLN A 5 19.36 2.53 1.20
CA GLN A 5 19.81 3.37 0.10
C GLN A 5 19.63 2.64 -1.23
N ARG A 6 18.89 3.24 -2.17
CA ARG A 6 18.73 2.76 -3.52
C ARG A 6 19.07 3.88 -4.52
N GLY A 7 20.29 3.87 -5.04
CA GLY A 7 20.79 4.99 -5.82
C GLY A 7 20.74 6.28 -5.00
N GLU A 8 20.04 7.30 -5.48
CA GLU A 8 19.86 8.57 -4.77
C GLU A 8 18.66 8.53 -3.78
N ALA A 9 17.84 7.50 -3.83
CA ALA A 9 16.73 7.36 -2.88
C ALA A 9 17.24 6.85 -1.53
N LYS A 10 16.76 7.48 -0.46
CA LYS A 10 17.02 7.13 0.93
C LYS A 10 15.69 6.85 1.61
N ILE A 11 15.45 5.60 1.95
CA ILE A 11 14.18 5.10 2.46
C ILE A 11 14.30 4.80 3.95
N TYR A 12 13.51 5.49 4.75
CA TYR A 12 13.38 5.21 6.18
C TYR A 12 12.50 3.98 6.38
N TYR A 13 12.93 3.09 7.27
CA TYR A 13 12.16 1.90 7.62
C TYR A 13 12.32 1.52 9.08
N GLU A 14 11.42 0.69 9.56
CA GLU A 14 11.46 0.08 10.88
C GLU A 14 11.23 -1.43 10.74
N VAL A 15 11.95 -2.20 11.54
CA VAL A 15 11.74 -3.64 11.70
C VAL A 15 11.47 -3.91 13.16
N THR A 16 10.33 -4.54 13.44
CA THR A 16 9.90 -4.88 14.80
C THR A 16 9.34 -6.31 14.85
N GLY A 17 9.09 -6.82 16.05
CA GLY A 17 8.59 -8.17 16.25
C GLY A 17 9.69 -9.23 16.35
N PRO A 18 9.33 -10.53 16.38
CA PRO A 18 10.28 -11.62 16.52
C PRO A 18 11.26 -11.70 15.34
N ASP A 19 12.55 -11.90 15.63
CA ASP A 19 13.59 -12.03 14.60
C ASP A 19 13.36 -13.22 13.66
N ASP A 20 12.79 -14.30 14.18
CA ASP A 20 12.42 -15.54 13.47
C ASP A 20 10.98 -15.52 12.95
N GLY A 21 10.22 -14.44 13.19
CA GLY A 21 8.86 -14.24 12.68
C GLY A 21 8.83 -14.20 11.16
N PHE A 22 7.75 -14.74 10.55
CA PHE A 22 7.57 -14.62 9.11
C PHE A 22 7.37 -13.14 8.72
N PRO A 23 8.03 -12.65 7.66
CA PRO A 23 7.99 -11.23 7.31
C PRO A 23 6.59 -10.76 6.88
N LEU A 24 6.13 -9.66 7.46
CA LEU A 24 4.92 -8.94 7.07
C LEU A 24 5.30 -7.50 6.69
N LEU A 25 5.23 -7.19 5.39
CA LEU A 25 5.41 -5.83 4.88
C LEU A 25 4.14 -5.01 5.13
N LEU A 26 4.30 -3.84 5.75
CA LEU A 26 3.22 -2.92 6.07
C LEU A 26 3.30 -1.68 5.17
N LEU A 27 2.28 -1.47 4.35
CA LEU A 27 2.15 -0.36 3.40
C LEU A 27 1.05 0.59 3.88
N ALA A 28 1.47 1.66 4.53
CA ALA A 28 0.60 2.59 5.24
C ALA A 28 -0.35 3.38 4.31
N PRO A 29 -1.51 3.83 4.84
CA PRO A 29 -2.35 4.79 4.14
C PRO A 29 -1.69 6.16 4.04
N GLY A 30 -2.39 7.14 3.46
CA GLY A 30 -1.96 8.54 3.44
C GLY A 30 -1.74 9.10 2.03
N GLY A 31 -2.07 8.37 0.98
CA GLY A 31 -1.81 8.79 -0.40
C GLY A 31 -0.33 9.05 -0.59
N MET A 32 0.02 10.21 -1.15
CA MET A 32 1.42 10.56 -1.36
C MET A 32 2.20 10.88 -0.06
N GLN A 33 1.52 11.01 1.08
CA GLN A 33 2.13 11.21 2.40
C GLN A 33 2.22 9.91 3.21
N SER A 34 2.21 8.75 2.54
CA SER A 34 2.24 7.44 3.18
C SER A 34 3.52 7.25 4.00
N THR A 35 3.37 7.29 5.32
CA THR A 35 4.44 7.10 6.31
C THR A 35 4.01 6.08 7.35
N ILE A 36 4.95 5.54 8.10
CA ILE A 36 4.67 4.59 9.19
C ILE A 36 3.64 5.17 10.17
N SER A 37 3.78 6.45 10.53
CA SER A 37 2.86 7.13 11.45
C SER A 37 1.42 7.28 10.95
N PHE A 38 1.16 7.10 9.65
CA PHE A 38 -0.21 7.13 9.13
C PHE A 38 -1.03 5.90 9.56
N TRP A 39 -0.42 4.85 10.05
CA TRP A 39 -1.14 3.74 10.66
C TRP A 39 -1.94 4.15 11.91
N ASP A 40 -1.53 5.21 12.60
CA ASP A 40 -2.28 5.77 13.73
C ASP A 40 -3.65 6.35 13.34
N ARG A 41 -3.90 6.53 12.03
CA ARG A 41 -5.17 7.01 11.47
C ARG A 41 -6.02 5.91 10.85
N ALA A 42 -5.51 4.69 10.78
CA ALA A 42 -6.26 3.52 10.33
C ALA A 42 -7.24 3.04 11.41
N ALA A 43 -8.09 2.07 11.10
CA ALA A 43 -9.02 1.50 12.07
C ALA A 43 -8.28 0.81 13.24
N TRP A 44 -7.10 0.28 12.96
CA TRP A 44 -6.12 -0.16 13.96
C TRP A 44 -4.70 0.03 13.42
N ASN A 45 -3.73 0.08 14.33
CA ASN A 45 -2.31 0.17 13.97
C ASN A 45 -1.69 -1.25 13.95
N PRO A 46 -1.36 -1.82 12.77
CA PRO A 46 -0.78 -3.16 12.67
C PRO A 46 0.63 -3.25 13.26
N THR A 47 1.37 -2.13 13.38
CA THR A 47 2.71 -2.13 13.98
C THR A 47 2.66 -2.44 15.48
N GLU A 48 1.54 -2.15 16.14
CA GLU A 48 1.29 -2.49 17.54
C GLU A 48 0.53 -3.82 17.67
N THR A 49 -0.46 -4.02 16.80
CA THR A 49 -1.41 -5.12 16.90
C THR A 49 -0.81 -6.48 16.55
N TYR A 50 0.14 -6.51 15.60
CA TYR A 50 0.75 -7.75 15.09
C TYR A 50 2.23 -7.93 15.47
N VAL A 51 2.75 -7.06 16.32
CA VAL A 51 4.18 -7.05 16.71
C VAL A 51 4.65 -8.35 17.37
N ASN A 52 3.76 -9.10 18.00
CA ASN A 52 4.08 -10.38 18.62
C ASN A 52 3.89 -11.59 17.69
N ASP A 53 3.36 -11.37 16.47
CA ASP A 53 2.95 -12.45 15.57
C ASP A 53 3.86 -12.59 14.36
N PHE A 54 4.45 -11.48 13.88
CA PHE A 54 5.22 -11.41 12.65
C PHE A 54 6.48 -10.55 12.82
N LYS A 55 7.45 -10.77 11.94
CA LYS A 55 8.53 -9.81 11.72
C LYS A 55 7.98 -8.69 10.86
N LEU A 56 7.62 -7.58 11.49
CA LEU A 56 7.02 -6.43 10.83
C LEU A 56 8.08 -5.59 10.15
N ILE A 57 7.84 -5.25 8.88
CA ILE A 57 8.68 -4.35 8.09
C ILE A 57 7.77 -3.20 7.64
N ALA A 58 8.02 -2.01 8.16
CA ALA A 58 7.28 -0.80 7.83
C ALA A 58 8.23 0.25 7.25
N MET A 59 7.74 1.09 6.35
CA MET A 59 8.56 2.12 5.71
C MET A 59 7.79 3.40 5.42
N ASP A 60 8.48 4.52 5.42
CA ASP A 60 8.00 5.74 4.78
C ASP A 60 8.20 5.62 3.28
N GLN A 61 7.17 5.89 2.49
CA GLN A 61 7.31 5.85 1.04
C GLN A 61 8.19 7.00 0.54
N ARG A 62 8.86 6.83 -0.63
CA ARG A 62 9.75 7.85 -1.20
C ARG A 62 9.10 9.23 -1.23
N ASN A 63 9.83 10.25 -0.79
CA ASN A 63 9.40 11.64 -0.66
C ASN A 63 8.23 11.85 0.33
N SER A 64 8.12 10.96 1.32
CA SER A 64 7.21 11.10 2.46
C SER A 64 7.96 10.90 3.77
N GLY A 65 7.55 11.59 4.83
CA GLY A 65 8.17 11.47 6.14
C GLY A 65 9.68 11.70 6.11
N GLN A 66 10.45 10.68 6.50
CA GLN A 66 11.90 10.72 6.52
C GLN A 66 12.55 10.19 5.23
N SER A 67 11.77 9.71 4.28
CA SER A 67 12.25 9.18 3.00
C SER A 67 12.40 10.25 1.94
N THR A 68 13.48 10.20 1.18
CA THR A 68 13.77 11.14 0.10
C THR A 68 14.25 10.40 -1.15
N GLY A 69 14.14 11.04 -2.32
CA GLY A 69 14.66 10.49 -3.56
C GLY A 69 14.22 11.26 -4.79
N PRO A 70 14.78 10.95 -5.96
CA PRO A 70 14.32 11.51 -7.22
C PRO A 70 12.85 11.21 -7.47
N LEU A 71 12.17 12.13 -8.15
CA LEU A 71 10.80 11.95 -8.61
C LEU A 71 10.84 11.34 -10.02
N GLU A 72 10.43 10.09 -10.13
CA GLU A 72 10.28 9.38 -11.42
C GLU A 72 8.92 9.71 -12.04
N THR A 73 8.92 10.05 -13.32
CA THR A 73 7.70 10.46 -14.04
C THR A 73 7.23 9.44 -15.08
N ASP A 74 8.09 8.50 -15.48
CA ASP A 74 7.75 7.52 -16.50
C ASP A 74 6.84 6.42 -15.95
N ASP A 75 7.26 5.81 -14.84
CA ASP A 75 6.48 4.79 -14.12
C ASP A 75 6.64 4.94 -12.60
N PRO A 76 5.91 5.87 -11.98
CA PRO A 76 6.01 6.10 -10.55
C PRO A 76 5.54 4.92 -9.70
N TRP A 77 4.61 4.08 -10.19
CA TRP A 77 4.18 2.90 -9.47
C TRP A 77 5.30 1.85 -9.38
N ALA A 78 5.99 1.61 -10.50
CA ALA A 78 7.16 0.73 -10.52
C ALA A 78 8.31 1.30 -9.67
N MET A 79 8.47 2.63 -9.60
CA MET A 79 9.46 3.29 -8.71
C MET A 79 9.22 2.91 -7.24
N PHE A 80 7.98 3.03 -6.75
CA PHE A 80 7.63 2.68 -5.37
C PHE A 80 7.82 1.18 -5.11
N ALA A 81 7.36 0.33 -6.02
CA ALA A 81 7.55 -1.11 -5.89
C ALA A 81 9.03 -1.50 -5.85
N ALA A 82 9.88 -0.84 -6.65
CA ALA A 82 11.32 -1.08 -6.64
C ALA A 82 12.00 -0.66 -5.32
N ASP A 83 11.51 0.38 -4.65
CA ASP A 83 11.99 0.75 -3.32
C ASP A 83 11.57 -0.29 -2.26
N GLN A 84 10.33 -0.74 -2.33
CA GLN A 84 9.77 -1.76 -1.43
C GLN A 84 10.47 -3.11 -1.59
N LEU A 85 10.62 -3.59 -2.82
CA LEU A 85 11.33 -4.83 -3.13
C LEU A 85 12.81 -4.75 -2.78
N GLY A 86 13.45 -3.62 -3.09
CA GLY A 86 14.85 -3.39 -2.75
C GLY A 86 15.10 -3.37 -1.24
N LEU A 87 14.17 -2.82 -0.44
CA LEU A 87 14.23 -2.90 1.02
C LEU A 87 14.11 -4.36 1.49
N LEU A 88 13.18 -5.13 0.94
CA LEU A 88 13.04 -6.55 1.26
C LEU A 88 14.31 -7.33 0.91
N ASP A 89 14.92 -7.07 -0.25
CA ASP A 89 16.18 -7.70 -0.68
C ASP A 89 17.32 -7.31 0.26
N HIS A 90 17.41 -6.05 0.67
CA HIS A 90 18.39 -5.56 1.65
C HIS A 90 18.28 -6.28 2.99
N LEU A 91 17.05 -6.64 3.39
CA LEU A 91 16.77 -7.37 4.62
C LEU A 91 16.85 -8.91 4.46
N GLY A 92 17.20 -9.41 3.27
CA GLY A 92 17.28 -10.84 2.96
C GLY A 92 15.92 -11.55 2.90
N VAL A 93 14.83 -10.80 2.65
CA VAL A 93 13.47 -11.31 2.63
C VAL A 93 13.06 -11.70 1.21
N ASN A 94 13.01 -13.00 0.92
CA ASN A 94 12.57 -13.53 -0.39
C ASN A 94 11.06 -13.67 -0.51
N ARG A 95 10.39 -14.14 0.54
CA ARG A 95 8.93 -14.34 0.59
C ARG A 95 8.36 -13.60 1.78
N PHE A 96 7.21 -13.00 1.60
CA PHE A 96 6.59 -12.14 2.62
C PHE A 96 5.07 -12.16 2.53
N LEU A 97 4.44 -11.84 3.64
CA LEU A 97 3.05 -11.39 3.72
C LEU A 97 3.00 -9.87 3.53
N CYS A 98 1.89 -9.34 3.06
CA CYS A 98 1.73 -7.90 2.93
C CYS A 98 0.38 -7.45 3.49
N MET A 99 0.38 -6.32 4.21
CA MET A 99 -0.84 -5.60 4.56
C MET A 99 -0.74 -4.18 4.02
N GLY A 100 -1.72 -3.78 3.24
CA GLY A 100 -1.81 -2.43 2.69
C GLY A 100 -3.14 -1.79 3.02
N CYS A 101 -3.12 -0.52 3.40
CA CYS A 101 -4.31 0.29 3.60
C CYS A 101 -4.34 1.44 2.59
N CYS A 102 -5.51 1.75 2.03
CA CYS A 102 -5.67 2.88 1.11
C CYS A 102 -4.79 2.69 -0.14
N ILE A 103 -3.87 3.63 -0.40
CA ILE A 103 -2.86 3.53 -1.47
C ILE A 103 -1.97 2.28 -1.31
N GLY A 104 -1.79 1.78 -0.08
CA GLY A 104 -1.06 0.56 0.21
C GLY A 104 -1.62 -0.66 -0.54
N CYS A 105 -2.92 -0.68 -0.82
CA CYS A 105 -3.53 -1.74 -1.64
C CYS A 105 -3.06 -1.67 -3.10
N SER A 106 -2.94 -0.47 -3.68
CA SER A 106 -2.40 -0.30 -5.03
C SER A 106 -0.92 -0.69 -5.10
N TYR A 107 -0.13 -0.42 -4.06
CA TYR A 107 1.23 -0.94 -3.98
C TYR A 107 1.28 -2.48 -3.94
N ILE A 108 0.33 -3.16 -3.28
CA ILE A 108 0.21 -4.62 -3.30
C ILE A 108 0.02 -5.12 -4.75
N PHE A 109 -0.83 -4.47 -5.54
CA PHE A 109 -1.00 -4.82 -6.95
C PHE A 109 0.28 -4.62 -7.75
N GLU A 110 0.97 -3.50 -7.54
CA GLU A 110 2.23 -3.24 -8.22
C GLU A 110 3.34 -4.23 -7.84
N LEU A 111 3.47 -4.56 -6.56
CA LEU A 111 4.41 -5.60 -6.11
C LEU A 111 4.16 -6.95 -6.79
N ASN A 112 2.89 -7.33 -7.01
CA ASN A 112 2.58 -8.56 -7.73
C ASN A 112 2.90 -8.49 -9.24
N LYS A 113 2.85 -7.30 -9.86
CA LYS A 113 3.34 -7.12 -11.23
C LYS A 113 4.84 -7.28 -11.33
N GLN A 114 5.58 -6.63 -10.43
CA GLN A 114 7.03 -6.55 -10.49
C GLN A 114 7.72 -7.83 -9.97
N ALA A 115 7.12 -8.53 -9.01
CA ALA A 115 7.72 -9.70 -8.39
C ALA A 115 6.66 -10.79 -8.09
N PRO A 116 6.06 -11.39 -9.14
CA PRO A 116 5.03 -12.41 -8.96
C PRO A 116 5.57 -13.61 -8.17
N GLY A 117 4.76 -14.06 -7.18
CA GLY A 117 5.10 -15.23 -6.35
C GLY A 117 5.96 -14.94 -5.11
N ARG A 118 6.48 -13.72 -4.91
CA ARG A 118 7.17 -13.37 -3.66
C ARG A 118 6.20 -13.13 -2.52
N MET A 119 5.05 -12.49 -2.80
CA MET A 119 4.00 -12.28 -1.81
C MET A 119 3.16 -13.54 -1.65
N VAL A 120 3.11 -14.09 -0.43
CA VAL A 120 2.42 -15.35 -0.16
C VAL A 120 0.95 -15.17 0.14
N ALA A 121 0.56 -14.05 0.74
CA ALA A 121 -0.82 -13.60 0.92
C ALA A 121 -0.87 -12.10 1.21
N GLY A 122 -2.02 -11.47 1.00
CA GLY A 122 -2.21 -10.04 1.23
C GLY A 122 -3.48 -9.70 2.02
N ALA A 123 -3.41 -8.66 2.86
CA ALA A 123 -4.56 -8.01 3.48
C ALA A 123 -4.73 -6.61 2.87
N LEU A 124 -5.88 -6.39 2.23
CA LEU A 124 -6.22 -5.17 1.52
C LEU A 124 -7.27 -4.39 2.32
N GLU A 125 -6.83 -3.38 3.06
CA GLU A 125 -7.69 -2.53 3.88
C GLU A 125 -8.08 -1.28 3.10
N GLN A 126 -9.36 -1.10 2.83
CA GLN A 126 -9.92 0.07 2.14
C GLN A 126 -9.19 0.39 0.81
N PRO A 127 -9.24 -0.51 -0.20
CA PRO A 127 -8.63 -0.21 -1.49
C PRO A 127 -9.14 1.13 -2.05
N ILE A 128 -8.20 1.97 -2.50
CA ILE A 128 -8.53 3.16 -3.29
C ILE A 128 -8.90 2.78 -4.71
N GLY A 129 -9.69 3.61 -5.35
CA GLY A 129 -10.05 3.41 -6.75
C GLY A 129 -11.02 4.47 -7.25
N ILE A 130 -11.23 4.46 -8.56
CA ILE A 130 -12.17 5.36 -9.21
C ILE A 130 -13.57 4.79 -9.09
N ASP A 131 -14.48 5.58 -8.52
CA ASP A 131 -15.90 5.21 -8.47
C ASP A 131 -16.42 4.96 -9.89
N PRO A 132 -17.26 3.95 -10.13
CA PRO A 132 -17.76 3.60 -11.46
C PRO A 132 -18.40 4.79 -12.24
N ASP A 133 -18.95 5.77 -11.53
CA ASP A 133 -19.51 7.01 -12.13
C ASP A 133 -18.46 8.13 -12.27
N GLY A 134 -17.21 7.93 -11.84
CA GLY A 134 -16.13 8.90 -11.89
C GLY A 134 -16.25 10.06 -10.89
N SER A 135 -17.19 10.00 -9.95
CA SER A 135 -17.51 11.11 -9.03
C SER A 135 -16.36 11.52 -8.13
N ASN A 136 -15.40 10.62 -7.87
CA ASN A 136 -14.26 10.85 -7.00
C ASN A 136 -12.95 11.19 -7.73
N LEU A 137 -12.96 11.31 -9.05
CA LEU A 137 -11.74 11.53 -9.85
C LEU A 137 -11.00 12.82 -9.46
N GLU A 138 -11.74 13.89 -9.21
CA GLU A 138 -11.21 15.19 -8.79
C GLU A 138 -10.47 15.09 -7.44
N LEU A 139 -10.99 14.26 -6.53
CA LEU A 139 -10.36 14.02 -5.23
C LEU A 139 -8.91 13.53 -5.37
N PHE A 140 -8.67 12.58 -6.27
CA PHE A 140 -7.31 12.08 -6.51
C PHE A 140 -6.44 13.10 -7.24
N ARG A 141 -6.98 13.76 -8.28
CA ARG A 141 -6.20 14.70 -9.11
C ARG A 141 -5.84 15.99 -8.39
N GLU A 142 -6.72 16.52 -7.55
CA GLU A 142 -6.57 17.87 -7.00
C GLU A 142 -6.18 17.87 -5.52
N ARG A 143 -6.86 17.07 -4.69
CA ARG A 143 -6.75 17.17 -3.24
C ARG A 143 -5.61 16.35 -2.63
N ILE A 144 -5.34 15.18 -3.16
CA ILE A 144 -4.38 14.26 -2.54
C ILE A 144 -2.96 14.60 -2.97
N TRP A 145 -2.68 14.62 -4.28
CA TRP A 145 -1.30 14.76 -4.73
C TRP A 145 -0.81 16.20 -4.79
N ARG A 146 -1.64 17.19 -5.10
CA ARG A 146 -1.21 18.60 -5.17
C ARG A 146 -0.80 19.13 -3.80
N GLY A 147 -1.55 18.84 -2.73
CA GLY A 147 -1.15 19.26 -1.38
C GLY A 147 0.23 18.76 -0.95
N TRP A 148 0.57 17.51 -1.30
CA TRP A 148 1.89 16.95 -1.09
C TRP A 148 2.93 17.57 -2.04
N GLY A 149 2.59 17.74 -3.31
CA GLY A 149 3.48 18.26 -4.35
C GLY A 149 3.91 19.69 -4.09
N ASP A 150 3.02 20.56 -3.64
CA ASP A 150 3.37 21.95 -3.31
C ASP A 150 4.43 22.02 -2.21
N GLY A 151 4.27 21.25 -1.13
CA GLY A 151 5.26 21.16 -0.07
C GLY A 151 6.60 20.55 -0.52
N LEU A 152 6.56 19.63 -1.49
CA LEU A 152 7.76 19.00 -2.04
C LEU A 152 8.58 20.00 -2.89
N ILE A 153 7.92 20.82 -3.71
CA ILE A 153 8.58 21.85 -4.53
C ILE A 153 9.32 22.87 -3.67
N GLU A 154 8.72 23.32 -2.56
CA GLU A 154 9.32 24.31 -1.67
C GLU A 154 10.70 23.86 -1.16
N GLY A 155 10.88 22.57 -0.89
CA GLY A 155 12.12 22.01 -0.36
C GLY A 155 13.07 21.41 -1.41
N ARG A 156 12.65 21.29 -2.67
CA ARG A 156 13.33 20.50 -3.70
C ARG A 156 13.37 21.21 -5.05
N PRO A 157 14.44 21.99 -5.33
CA PRO A 157 14.57 22.75 -6.60
C PRO A 157 14.71 21.85 -7.84
N ASP A 158 15.02 20.58 -7.68
CA ASP A 158 15.06 19.55 -8.74
C ASP A 158 13.67 19.07 -9.16
N ILE A 159 12.62 19.39 -8.41
CA ILE A 159 11.23 19.02 -8.66
C ILE A 159 10.47 20.24 -9.17
N THR A 160 10.14 20.24 -10.45
CA THR A 160 9.35 21.31 -11.09
C THR A 160 7.87 20.99 -11.10
N LYS A 161 7.01 22.00 -11.36
CA LYS A 161 5.58 21.79 -11.54
C LYS A 161 5.29 20.81 -12.67
N ASP A 162 6.02 20.92 -13.80
CA ASP A 162 5.82 20.03 -14.95
C ASP A 162 6.13 18.57 -14.59
N LYS A 163 7.19 18.34 -13.80
CA LYS A 163 7.49 16.98 -13.28
C LYS A 163 6.38 16.47 -12.38
N LEU A 164 5.83 17.31 -11.49
CA LEU A 164 4.72 16.91 -10.61
C LEU A 164 3.44 16.63 -11.40
N GLU A 165 3.14 17.42 -12.44
CA GLU A 165 1.99 17.16 -13.32
C GLU A 165 2.15 15.82 -14.05
N ALA A 166 3.31 15.57 -14.64
CA ALA A 166 3.60 14.30 -15.31
C ALA A 166 3.51 13.10 -14.34
N PHE A 167 4.08 13.24 -13.13
CA PHE A 167 3.97 12.25 -12.07
C PHE A 167 2.50 12.00 -11.67
N GLY A 168 1.74 13.08 -11.42
CA GLY A 168 0.35 12.99 -11.01
C GLY A 168 -0.54 12.33 -12.08
N GLN A 169 -0.30 12.62 -13.36
CA GLN A 169 -1.03 11.97 -14.47
C GLN A 169 -0.79 10.45 -14.48
N LYS A 170 0.41 9.98 -14.17
CA LYS A 170 0.73 8.56 -14.10
C LYS A 170 0.19 7.89 -12.85
N MET A 171 0.24 8.59 -11.71
CA MET A 171 -0.28 8.05 -10.45
C MET A 171 -1.81 7.95 -10.42
N TRP A 172 -2.50 8.96 -10.96
CA TRP A 172 -3.93 9.14 -10.78
C TRP A 172 -4.75 9.10 -12.10
N GLY A 173 -4.08 8.80 -13.20
CA GLY A 173 -4.72 8.76 -14.53
C GLY A 173 -5.27 7.39 -14.93
N GLY A 174 -5.10 6.38 -14.09
CA GLY A 174 -5.60 5.02 -14.35
C GLY A 174 -7.08 4.86 -14.02
N ASP A 175 -7.61 3.74 -14.43
CA ASP A 175 -8.98 3.31 -14.12
C ASP A 175 -9.00 2.45 -12.85
N PHE A 176 -10.17 2.02 -12.44
CA PHE A 176 -10.44 1.04 -11.40
C PHE A 176 -9.64 1.30 -10.11
N VAL A 177 -8.53 0.60 -9.87
CA VAL A 177 -7.66 0.78 -8.70
C VAL A 177 -6.40 1.57 -9.02
N LEU A 178 -6.47 2.44 -10.03
CA LEU A 178 -5.46 3.43 -10.47
C LEU A 178 -4.25 2.85 -11.19
N ASN A 179 -3.68 1.76 -10.75
CA ASN A 179 -2.49 1.13 -11.32
C ASN A 179 -2.73 -0.27 -11.87
N ALA A 180 -3.94 -0.79 -11.72
CA ALA A 180 -4.31 -2.12 -12.22
C ALA A 180 -5.75 -2.10 -12.75
N ASP A 181 -5.95 -2.72 -13.90
CA ASP A 181 -7.28 -2.95 -14.46
C ASP A 181 -7.93 -4.23 -13.89
N GLU A 182 -9.21 -4.42 -14.19
CA GLU A 182 -9.95 -5.61 -13.75
C GLU A 182 -9.36 -6.92 -14.28
N ALA A 183 -8.79 -6.92 -15.49
CA ALA A 183 -8.21 -8.13 -16.08
C ALA A 183 -6.97 -8.58 -15.30
N PHE A 184 -6.11 -7.63 -14.91
CA PHE A 184 -4.97 -7.91 -14.06
C PHE A 184 -5.41 -8.43 -12.69
N VAL A 185 -6.34 -7.74 -12.01
CA VAL A 185 -6.82 -8.14 -10.67
C VAL A 185 -7.45 -9.53 -10.71
N LYS A 186 -8.20 -9.86 -11.76
CA LYS A 186 -8.77 -11.20 -11.99
C LYS A 186 -7.70 -12.29 -12.18
N GLY A 187 -6.55 -11.92 -12.70
CA GLY A 187 -5.41 -12.83 -12.89
C GLY A 187 -4.59 -13.09 -11.63
N LEU A 188 -4.82 -12.35 -10.54
CA LEU A 188 -4.08 -12.51 -9.30
C LEU A 188 -4.51 -13.77 -8.56
N THR A 189 -3.62 -14.74 -8.43
CA THR A 189 -3.86 -15.99 -7.72
C THR A 189 -3.41 -15.97 -6.25
N MET A 190 -2.78 -14.90 -5.83
CA MET A 190 -2.37 -14.68 -4.44
C MET A 190 -3.60 -14.68 -3.53
N PRO A 191 -3.61 -15.48 -2.43
CA PRO A 191 -4.66 -15.38 -1.42
C PRO A 191 -4.75 -13.99 -0.82
N ALA A 192 -5.96 -13.46 -0.67
CA ALA A 192 -6.17 -12.14 -0.12
C ALA A 192 -7.38 -12.09 0.82
N ILE A 193 -7.30 -11.22 1.84
CA ILE A 193 -8.47 -10.77 2.58
C ILE A 193 -8.71 -9.31 2.23
N VAL A 194 -9.92 -8.99 1.77
CA VAL A 194 -10.29 -7.65 1.30
C VAL A 194 -11.33 -7.05 2.24
N MET A 195 -11.03 -5.88 2.73
CA MET A 195 -11.86 -5.10 3.65
C MET A 195 -12.29 -3.82 2.93
N PRO A 196 -13.56 -3.71 2.46
CA PRO A 196 -14.02 -2.55 1.72
C PRO A 196 -14.00 -1.26 2.53
N GLY A 197 -13.76 -0.12 1.87
CA GLY A 197 -13.96 1.19 2.43
C GLY A 197 -15.43 1.63 2.45
N GLY A 198 -15.67 2.92 2.57
CA GLY A 198 -17.02 3.49 2.61
C GLY A 198 -17.03 5.02 2.53
N ASP A 199 -15.96 5.60 1.99
CA ASP A 199 -15.82 7.04 1.80
C ASP A 199 -15.37 7.35 0.35
N PRO A 200 -15.38 8.62 -0.09
CA PRO A 200 -15.07 8.97 -1.47
C PRO A 200 -13.67 8.55 -1.96
N ALA A 201 -12.69 8.44 -1.09
CA ALA A 201 -11.35 7.95 -1.48
C ALA A 201 -11.30 6.41 -1.56
N HIS A 202 -12.18 5.75 -0.84
CA HIS A 202 -12.26 4.30 -0.70
C HIS A 202 -13.69 3.82 -1.00
N PRO A 203 -14.17 3.93 -2.26
CA PRO A 203 -15.54 3.52 -2.58
C PRO A 203 -15.76 2.04 -2.23
N ARG A 204 -16.86 1.78 -1.52
CA ARG A 204 -17.18 0.40 -1.11
C ARG A 204 -17.29 -0.54 -2.30
N ALA A 205 -17.83 -0.05 -3.42
CA ALA A 205 -17.96 -0.79 -4.67
C ALA A 205 -16.59 -1.28 -5.19
N ILE A 206 -15.53 -0.50 -5.05
CA ILE A 206 -14.17 -0.89 -5.46
C ILE A 206 -13.67 -2.07 -4.61
N GLY A 207 -13.77 -2.00 -3.29
CA GLY A 207 -13.34 -3.09 -2.41
C GLY A 207 -14.09 -4.39 -2.68
N ILE A 208 -15.41 -4.31 -2.86
CA ILE A 208 -16.24 -5.47 -3.22
C ILE A 208 -15.80 -6.03 -4.58
N ARG A 209 -15.62 -5.15 -5.58
CA ARG A 209 -15.23 -5.58 -6.93
C ARG A 209 -13.85 -6.24 -6.96
N VAL A 210 -12.89 -5.73 -6.18
CA VAL A 210 -11.59 -6.39 -6.00
C VAL A 210 -11.76 -7.80 -5.44
N ALA A 211 -12.58 -7.96 -4.40
CA ALA A 211 -12.81 -9.28 -3.80
C ALA A 211 -13.52 -10.26 -4.76
N GLU A 212 -14.46 -9.78 -5.58
CA GLU A 212 -15.14 -10.59 -6.60
C GLU A 212 -14.20 -11.04 -7.72
N LEU A 213 -13.28 -10.21 -8.11
CA LEU A 213 -12.36 -10.48 -9.22
C LEU A 213 -11.25 -11.45 -8.83
N MET A 214 -10.68 -11.30 -7.64
CA MET A 214 -9.57 -12.14 -7.18
C MET A 214 -10.07 -13.55 -6.84
N PRO A 215 -9.58 -14.62 -7.53
CA PRO A 215 -10.13 -15.98 -7.37
C PRO A 215 -9.93 -16.59 -5.97
N ASN A 216 -8.96 -16.09 -5.22
CA ASN A 216 -8.62 -16.57 -3.88
C ASN A 216 -8.81 -15.48 -2.80
N ALA A 217 -9.75 -14.56 -3.04
CA ALA A 217 -10.07 -13.53 -2.06
C ALA A 217 -11.15 -13.98 -1.07
N THR A 218 -11.00 -13.52 0.16
CA THR A 218 -12.04 -13.55 1.20
C THR A 218 -12.48 -12.12 1.44
N LEU A 219 -13.79 -11.86 1.32
CA LEU A 219 -14.37 -10.57 1.65
C LEU A 219 -14.66 -10.51 3.15
N LEU A 220 -14.12 -9.51 3.85
CA LEU A 220 -14.48 -9.15 5.21
C LEU A 220 -15.21 -7.82 5.19
N ASP A 221 -16.54 -7.86 5.07
CA ASP A 221 -17.35 -6.70 4.77
C ASP A 221 -17.64 -5.82 6.00
N GLU A 222 -18.20 -6.40 7.04
CA GLU A 222 -18.63 -5.69 8.26
C GLU A 222 -17.49 -5.60 9.28
N TRP A 223 -16.46 -4.79 9.00
CA TRP A 223 -15.21 -4.76 9.79
C TRP A 223 -14.92 -3.44 10.50
N LYS A 224 -15.40 -2.30 9.95
CA LYS A 224 -14.95 -0.95 10.33
C LYS A 224 -15.72 -0.33 11.49
N GLN A 225 -16.88 -0.86 11.83
CA GLN A 225 -17.65 -0.43 12.99
C GLN A 225 -16.87 -0.72 14.27
N PRO A 226 -16.85 0.18 15.25
CA PRO A 226 -16.02 0.04 16.45
C PRO A 226 -16.17 -1.32 17.16
N GLU A 227 -17.36 -1.88 17.18
CA GLU A 227 -17.67 -3.18 17.78
C GLU A 227 -17.10 -4.37 16.97
N ASN A 228 -16.87 -4.19 15.66
CA ASN A 228 -16.37 -5.23 14.76
C ASN A 228 -14.83 -5.22 14.64
N VAL A 229 -14.18 -4.10 14.93
CA VAL A 229 -12.72 -3.94 14.77
C VAL A 229 -11.93 -5.03 15.51
N PRO A 230 -12.22 -5.39 16.77
CA PRO A 230 -11.47 -6.46 17.45
C PRO A 230 -11.56 -7.80 16.72
N GLY A 231 -12.77 -8.18 16.24
CA GLY A 231 -12.97 -9.39 15.47
C GLY A 231 -12.28 -9.35 14.09
N ALA A 232 -12.25 -8.19 13.46
CA ALA A 232 -11.56 -7.99 12.19
C ALA A 232 -10.03 -8.17 12.35
N ILE A 233 -9.45 -7.59 13.40
CA ILE A 233 -8.03 -7.77 13.75
C ILE A 233 -7.68 -9.25 13.86
N ASP A 234 -8.48 -10.02 14.60
CA ASP A 234 -8.25 -11.46 14.79
C ASP A 234 -8.45 -12.25 13.50
N THR A 235 -9.45 -11.90 12.70
CA THR A 235 -9.70 -12.52 11.40
C THR A 235 -8.54 -12.32 10.43
N VAL A 236 -8.03 -11.08 10.31
CA VAL A 236 -6.87 -10.76 9.47
C VAL A 236 -5.61 -11.47 9.99
N ARG A 237 -5.37 -11.46 11.31
CA ARG A 237 -4.26 -12.18 11.93
C ARG A 237 -4.27 -13.66 11.58
N ASN A 238 -5.40 -14.32 11.77
CA ASN A 238 -5.55 -15.74 11.50
C ASN A 238 -5.42 -16.06 10.02
N PHE A 239 -5.97 -15.21 9.14
CA PHE A 239 -5.80 -15.34 7.70
C PHE A 239 -4.31 -15.27 7.33
N LEU A 240 -3.58 -14.25 7.77
CA LEU A 240 -2.16 -14.11 7.47
C LEU A 240 -1.35 -15.29 8.02
N LYS A 241 -1.58 -15.71 9.27
CA LYS A 241 -0.91 -16.87 9.88
C LYS A 241 -1.14 -18.18 9.12
N SER A 242 -2.35 -18.40 8.60
CA SER A 242 -2.68 -19.61 7.86
C SER A 242 -1.95 -19.73 6.52
N HIS A 243 -1.38 -18.65 6.02
CA HIS A 243 -0.63 -18.59 4.77
C HIS A 243 0.90 -18.52 4.97
N VAL A 244 1.37 -18.55 6.23
CA VAL A 244 2.81 -18.71 6.49
C VAL A 244 3.24 -20.08 5.98
N PRO A 245 4.23 -20.17 5.09
CA PRO A 245 4.74 -21.45 4.63
C PRO A 245 5.30 -22.29 5.77
N ALA A 246 5.09 -23.62 5.68
CA ALA A 246 5.65 -24.58 6.64
C ALA A 246 7.19 -24.64 6.60
#